data_64f138e3546e773c70b4fd2da85e44cd
#
_entry.id   64f138e3546e773c70b4fd2da85e44cd
#
_cell.length_a   1.000
_cell.length_b   1.000
_cell.length_c   1.000
_cell.angle_alpha   90.00
_cell.angle_beta   90.00
_cell.angle_gamma   90.00
#
_symmetry.space_group_name_H-M   'P 1'
#
loop_
_entity.id
_entity.type
_entity.pdbx_description
1 polymer ?
#
loop_
_entity_poly.entity_id
_entity_poly.type
_entity_poly.pdbx_seq_one_letter_code
_entity_poly.pdbx_strand_id
1 'polypeptide(L)'
;MSRRFLFISIFLIQSLFWAPVFAALTVRETEITTEEETVELKKNASEQFALAESAEAEGRLKRALSAYRVVVKRYPKTDFAAQAQFKVAKITEQSGDANKAFGEYQKLVGNYPKSKDFEASIEAQFNIAQLYLEGKRLELFGVPTLPSMQRAEEMFRAVITNAPFIAKYAAAAQFNIGQARERQDDYRGAVEAYQKIIDDYPFSEVTGDAQYQIGFVYMRASRAGEYDQSASIKAREAFEDFIYRYPNSEKVAQARQNMQALGGRQTESAFSVAKFYDKQKNYKAAAIYYNEVIRTEPDSPNSQVSRDRLSALKDLVGEDQLTFAAPGQKPGANLRKKMQAQVDTTARPDFVGPTLPVETAGSSPALRTSPDDVAPIPAVEPALPE
;
A
#
# COMPACT_ATOMS: atom_id res chain seq x y z
N MET A 1 28.50 -66.46 21.43
CA MET A 1 27.31 -66.87 20.70
C MET A 1 26.14 -66.11 21.40
N SER A 2 25.42 -65.19 20.97
CA SER A 2 25.09 -64.58 19.72
C SER A 2 24.37 -63.28 20.08
N ARG A 3 25.00 -62.16 19.79
CA ARG A 3 24.35 -60.79 19.83
C ARG A 3 23.58 -60.62 18.50
N ARG A 4 22.34 -60.83 18.49
CA ARG A 4 21.42 -60.37 17.39
C ARG A 4 20.01 -60.53 17.93
N PHE A 5 19.40 -59.38 18.36
CA PHE A 5 17.97 -59.12 18.40
C PHE A 5 17.76 -57.89 19.31
N LEU A 6 18.08 -56.72 18.80
CA LEU A 6 17.67 -55.45 19.46
C LEU A 6 17.74 -54.26 18.48
N PHE A 7 17.17 -54.40 17.27
CA PHE A 7 17.11 -53.26 16.32
C PHE A 7 15.84 -53.20 15.47
N ILE A 8 14.73 -53.75 15.93
CA ILE A 8 13.45 -53.68 15.14
C ILE A 8 12.28 -53.06 15.92
N SER A 9 12.47 -52.44 17.07
CA SER A 9 11.33 -51.88 17.83
C SER A 9 11.34 -50.34 17.99
N ILE A 10 12.20 -49.60 17.28
CA ILE A 10 12.25 -48.12 17.42
C ILE A 10 11.68 -47.41 16.21
N PHE A 11 11.27 -48.09 15.13
CA PHE A 11 10.78 -47.42 13.92
C PHE A 11 9.24 -47.37 13.74
N LEU A 12 8.48 -47.83 14.72
CA LEU A 12 7.01 -47.91 14.62
C LEU A 12 6.26 -46.99 15.59
N ILE A 13 6.96 -46.14 16.32
CA ILE A 13 6.32 -45.15 17.24
C ILE A 13 6.44 -43.70 16.75
N GLN A 14 7.14 -43.44 15.65
CA GLN A 14 7.24 -42.03 15.11
C GLN A 14 6.25 -41.68 14.02
N SER A 15 5.36 -42.56 13.59
CA SER A 15 4.35 -42.25 12.56
C SER A 15 2.94 -41.99 13.10
N LEU A 16 2.73 -41.95 14.41
CA LEU A 16 1.39 -41.75 15.01
C LEU A 16 1.22 -40.41 15.73
N PHE A 17 2.19 -39.50 15.68
CA PHE A 17 2.09 -38.21 16.38
C PHE A 17 2.08 -36.98 15.46
N TRP A 18 1.94 -37.13 14.13
CA TRP A 18 2.01 -35.99 13.24
C TRP A 18 0.78 -35.73 12.35
N ALA A 19 -0.36 -36.19 12.78
CA ALA A 19 -1.60 -35.81 12.10
C ALA A 19 -2.78 -35.82 13.08
N PRO A 20 -2.95 -34.84 13.93
CA PRO A 20 -4.04 -33.91 13.82
C PRO A 20 -3.81 -32.56 14.52
N VAL A 21 -2.69 -31.88 14.32
CA VAL A 21 -2.56 -30.53 14.88
C VAL A 21 -3.17 -29.47 13.96
N PHE A 22 -3.43 -29.80 12.69
CA PHE A 22 -4.07 -28.87 11.75
C PHE A 22 -5.60 -28.93 11.71
N ALA A 23 -6.24 -29.90 12.35
CA ALA A 23 -7.69 -30.04 12.36
C ALA A 23 -8.39 -29.41 13.59
N ALA A 24 -7.63 -28.84 14.52
CA ALA A 24 -8.16 -28.25 15.75
C ALA A 24 -8.03 -26.72 15.81
N LEU A 25 -7.68 -26.06 14.70
CA LEU A 25 -7.74 -24.62 14.56
C LEU A 25 -8.97 -24.15 13.76
N THR A 26 -10.05 -24.92 13.75
CA THR A 26 -11.36 -24.30 13.68
C THR A 26 -11.53 -23.58 15.03
N VAL A 27 -11.38 -22.26 14.96
CA VAL A 27 -11.74 -21.35 16.06
C VAL A 27 -13.13 -21.74 16.49
N ARG A 28 -13.20 -22.58 17.53
CA ARG A 28 -14.35 -22.59 18.38
C ARG A 28 -14.30 -21.21 19.02
N GLU A 29 -15.15 -20.29 18.57
CA GLU A 29 -15.63 -19.19 19.40
C GLU A 29 -16.15 -19.88 20.67
N THR A 30 -15.25 -20.08 21.62
CA THR A 30 -15.64 -20.23 22.99
C THR A 30 -16.22 -18.86 23.32
N GLU A 31 -17.53 -18.73 23.19
CA GLU A 31 -18.27 -17.83 24.03
C GLU A 31 -17.63 -17.96 25.42
N ILE A 32 -16.76 -17.01 25.75
CA ILE A 32 -16.53 -16.69 27.12
C ILE A 32 -17.90 -16.13 27.54
N THR A 33 -18.73 -17.00 28.05
CA THR A 33 -19.90 -16.62 28.83
C THR A 33 -19.33 -15.83 30.01
N THR A 34 -19.11 -14.54 29.77
CA THR A 34 -19.12 -13.59 30.87
C THR A 34 -20.48 -13.84 31.47
N GLU A 35 -20.49 -14.34 32.73
CA GLU A 35 -21.71 -14.51 33.52
C GLU A 35 -22.48 -13.20 33.37
N GLU A 36 -23.48 -13.21 32.49
CA GLU A 36 -24.37 -12.08 32.33
C GLU A 36 -25.14 -12.04 33.63
N GLU A 37 -24.94 -10.99 34.44
CA GLU A 37 -25.76 -10.78 35.63
C GLU A 37 -27.23 -10.79 35.19
N THR A 38 -28.04 -11.59 35.88
CA THR A 38 -29.47 -11.66 35.69
C THR A 38 -30.08 -10.28 35.89
N VAL A 39 -30.64 -9.70 34.85
CA VAL A 39 -31.22 -8.36 34.86
C VAL A 39 -32.75 -8.48 34.90
N GLU A 40 -33.36 -7.71 35.79
CA GLU A 40 -34.81 -7.59 35.86
C GLU A 40 -35.37 -7.03 34.53
N LEU A 41 -36.39 -7.69 33.97
CA LEU A 41 -37.01 -7.27 32.75
C LEU A 41 -38.10 -6.22 33.01
N LYS A 42 -37.98 -5.07 32.38
CA LYS A 42 -38.98 -3.99 32.45
C LYS A 42 -39.98 -4.08 31.27
N LYS A 43 -41.11 -3.38 31.43
CA LYS A 43 -42.23 -3.48 30.48
C LYS A 43 -41.96 -2.81 29.12
N ASN A 44 -41.12 -1.79 29.08
CA ASN A 44 -40.83 -1.02 27.90
C ASN A 44 -39.36 -0.64 27.77
N ALA A 45 -38.96 -0.12 26.57
CA ALA A 45 -37.60 0.24 26.28
C ALA A 45 -37.03 1.34 27.16
N SER A 46 -37.85 2.35 27.48
CA SER A 46 -37.41 3.50 28.30
C SER A 46 -37.10 3.07 29.73
N GLU A 47 -37.98 2.27 30.35
CA GLU A 47 -37.75 1.77 31.72
C GLU A 47 -36.52 0.84 31.77
N GLN A 48 -36.35 -0.01 30.76
CA GLN A 48 -35.20 -0.90 30.69
C GLN A 48 -33.88 -0.12 30.49
N PHE A 49 -33.95 0.95 29.70
CA PHE A 49 -32.83 1.85 29.49
C PHE A 49 -32.47 2.63 30.75
N ALA A 50 -33.46 3.18 31.45
CA ALA A 50 -33.26 3.86 32.73
C ALA A 50 -32.66 2.94 33.80
N LEU A 51 -33.05 1.67 33.84
CA LEU A 51 -32.42 0.67 34.71
C LEU A 51 -30.92 0.49 34.39
N ALA A 52 -30.57 0.49 33.09
CA ALA A 52 -29.18 0.38 32.67
C ALA A 52 -28.38 1.64 33.03
N GLU A 53 -28.94 2.83 32.84
CA GLU A 53 -28.30 4.11 33.24
C GLU A 53 -28.10 4.20 34.76
N SER A 54 -29.07 3.76 35.57
CA SER A 54 -28.90 3.69 37.03
C SER A 54 -27.73 2.79 37.40
N ALA A 55 -27.64 1.60 36.80
CA ALA A 55 -26.53 0.68 37.05
C ALA A 55 -25.17 1.27 36.60
N GLU A 56 -25.13 2.01 35.49
CA GLU A 56 -23.93 2.71 34.99
C GLU A 56 -23.53 3.81 36.00
N ALA A 57 -24.47 4.64 36.43
CA ALA A 57 -24.23 5.72 37.41
C ALA A 57 -23.71 5.20 38.76
N GLU A 58 -24.13 4.01 39.17
CA GLU A 58 -23.64 3.34 40.37
C GLU A 58 -22.29 2.65 40.18
N GLY A 59 -21.68 2.74 38.99
CA GLY A 59 -20.41 2.07 38.65
C GLY A 59 -20.53 0.55 38.46
N ARG A 60 -21.74 0.00 38.48
CA ARG A 60 -22.00 -1.44 38.26
C ARG A 60 -21.98 -1.77 36.77
N LEU A 61 -20.81 -1.62 36.13
CA LEU A 61 -20.65 -1.67 34.66
C LEU A 61 -21.09 -3.01 34.04
N LYS A 62 -20.85 -4.15 34.71
CA LYS A 62 -21.32 -5.46 34.22
C LYS A 62 -22.83 -5.52 34.14
N ARG A 63 -23.52 -5.04 35.19
CA ARG A 63 -24.99 -4.99 35.26
C ARG A 63 -25.55 -4.01 34.23
N ALA A 64 -24.94 -2.82 34.10
CA ALA A 64 -25.29 -1.83 33.08
C ALA A 64 -25.19 -2.44 31.67
N LEU A 65 -24.06 -3.10 31.37
CA LEU A 65 -23.82 -3.77 30.10
C LEU A 65 -24.90 -4.81 29.77
N SER A 66 -25.23 -5.69 30.74
CA SER A 66 -26.29 -6.68 30.58
C SER A 66 -27.65 -6.02 30.34
N ALA A 67 -27.98 -4.95 31.11
CA ALA A 67 -29.24 -4.23 30.97
C ALA A 67 -29.34 -3.50 29.60
N TYR A 68 -28.30 -2.85 29.12
CA TYR A 68 -28.28 -2.25 27.81
C TYR A 68 -28.42 -3.29 26.69
N ARG A 69 -27.78 -4.46 26.80
CA ARG A 69 -27.98 -5.58 25.84
C ARG A 69 -29.42 -6.08 25.80
N VAL A 70 -30.11 -6.07 26.93
CA VAL A 70 -31.56 -6.39 26.94
C VAL A 70 -32.35 -5.37 26.15
N VAL A 71 -32.04 -4.05 26.25
CA VAL A 71 -32.69 -3.01 25.41
C VAL A 71 -32.48 -3.31 23.94
N VAL A 72 -31.23 -3.52 23.51
CA VAL A 72 -30.88 -3.80 22.10
C VAL A 72 -31.61 -5.05 21.59
N LYS A 73 -31.63 -6.12 22.38
CA LYS A 73 -32.20 -7.42 21.98
C LYS A 73 -33.73 -7.42 21.91
N ARG A 74 -34.39 -6.78 22.90
CA ARG A 74 -35.86 -6.84 23.04
C ARG A 74 -36.59 -5.70 22.33
N TYR A 75 -35.95 -4.55 22.19
CA TYR A 75 -36.56 -3.33 21.65
C TYR A 75 -35.79 -2.75 20.46
N PRO A 76 -35.35 -3.58 19.48
CA PRO A 76 -34.34 -3.20 18.45
C PRO A 76 -34.80 -2.07 17.52
N LYS A 77 -36.09 -1.77 17.46
CA LYS A 77 -36.66 -0.73 16.57
C LYS A 77 -36.86 0.62 17.26
N THR A 78 -36.34 0.78 18.48
CA THR A 78 -36.51 2.01 19.25
C THR A 78 -35.22 2.84 19.23
N ASP A 79 -35.31 4.15 19.42
CA ASP A 79 -34.15 5.03 19.55
C ASP A 79 -33.30 4.66 20.79
N PHE A 80 -33.93 4.08 21.83
CA PHE A 80 -33.25 3.56 22.99
C PHE A 80 -32.31 2.40 22.65
N ALA A 81 -32.64 1.60 21.63
CA ALA A 81 -31.76 0.50 21.21
C ALA A 81 -30.45 1.00 20.57
N ALA A 82 -30.51 2.05 19.76
CA ALA A 82 -29.32 2.69 19.20
C ALA A 82 -28.43 3.27 20.32
N GLN A 83 -29.03 4.03 21.24
CA GLN A 83 -28.32 4.59 22.39
C GLN A 83 -27.73 3.50 23.29
N ALA A 84 -28.49 2.43 23.55
CA ALA A 84 -28.02 1.29 24.34
C ALA A 84 -26.84 0.59 23.64
N GLN A 85 -26.90 0.41 22.32
CA GLN A 85 -25.78 -0.19 21.56
C GLN A 85 -24.51 0.66 21.65
N PHE A 86 -24.65 1.99 21.60
CA PHE A 86 -23.53 2.91 21.82
C PHE A 86 -22.94 2.78 23.23
N LYS A 87 -23.78 2.70 24.25
CA LYS A 87 -23.37 2.49 25.64
C LYS A 87 -22.66 1.14 25.83
N VAL A 88 -23.18 0.06 25.20
CA VAL A 88 -22.52 -1.25 25.20
C VAL A 88 -21.11 -1.14 24.61
N ALA A 89 -20.94 -0.45 23.47
CA ALA A 89 -19.66 -0.25 22.84
C ALA A 89 -18.69 0.55 23.75
N LYS A 90 -19.15 1.67 24.32
CA LYS A 90 -18.32 2.51 25.22
C LYS A 90 -17.88 1.76 26.49
N ILE A 91 -18.77 1.05 27.14
CA ILE A 91 -18.43 0.27 28.34
C ILE A 91 -17.43 -0.84 27.99
N THR A 92 -17.60 -1.48 26.82
CA THR A 92 -16.66 -2.50 26.32
C THR A 92 -15.29 -1.89 26.05
N GLU A 93 -15.23 -0.70 25.46
CA GLU A 93 -13.99 0.06 25.22
C GLU A 93 -13.29 0.40 26.54
N GLN A 94 -14.03 0.94 27.52
CA GLN A 94 -13.52 1.25 28.87
C GLN A 94 -12.98 0.02 29.60
N SER A 95 -13.52 -1.16 29.33
CA SER A 95 -13.00 -2.42 29.90
C SER A 95 -11.66 -2.86 29.29
N GLY A 96 -11.15 -2.15 28.28
CA GLY A 96 -9.87 -2.41 27.63
C GLY A 96 -9.94 -3.33 26.40
N ASP A 97 -11.07 -3.98 26.14
CA ASP A 97 -11.27 -4.86 24.99
C ASP A 97 -11.61 -4.04 23.73
N ALA A 98 -10.58 -3.41 23.16
CA ALA A 98 -10.72 -2.56 21.99
C ALA A 98 -11.24 -3.33 20.75
N ASN A 99 -10.85 -4.59 20.58
CA ASN A 99 -11.31 -5.38 19.44
C ASN A 99 -12.81 -5.66 19.51
N LYS A 100 -13.30 -6.03 20.70
CA LYS A 100 -14.72 -6.25 20.94
C LYS A 100 -15.52 -4.95 20.86
N ALA A 101 -14.96 -3.85 21.41
CA ALA A 101 -15.57 -2.53 21.32
C ALA A 101 -15.75 -2.09 19.85
N PHE A 102 -14.75 -2.31 18.99
CA PHE A 102 -14.87 -2.07 17.56
C PHE A 102 -16.06 -2.82 16.96
N GLY A 103 -16.21 -4.10 17.30
CA GLY A 103 -17.37 -4.90 16.88
C GLY A 103 -18.71 -4.39 17.39
N GLU A 104 -18.77 -3.88 18.62
CA GLU A 104 -20.01 -3.28 19.16
C GLU A 104 -20.35 -1.96 18.48
N TYR A 105 -19.37 -1.10 18.16
CA TYR A 105 -19.57 0.09 17.32
C TYR A 105 -20.01 -0.30 15.89
N GLN A 106 -19.44 -1.37 15.32
CA GLN A 106 -19.84 -1.87 14.01
C GLN A 106 -21.32 -2.28 13.97
N LYS A 107 -21.83 -2.89 15.05
CA LYS A 107 -23.26 -3.22 15.17
C LYS A 107 -24.13 -1.97 15.19
N LEU A 108 -23.70 -0.88 15.87
CA LEU A 108 -24.43 0.38 15.83
C LEU A 108 -24.49 0.94 14.42
N VAL A 109 -23.34 1.06 13.77
CA VAL A 109 -23.23 1.63 12.43
C VAL A 109 -24.06 0.85 11.40
N GLY A 110 -24.03 -0.49 11.48
CA GLY A 110 -24.79 -1.34 10.56
C GLY A 110 -26.28 -1.37 10.83
N ASN A 111 -26.70 -1.42 12.11
CA ASN A 111 -28.11 -1.59 12.47
C ASN A 111 -28.87 -0.26 12.66
N TYR A 112 -28.13 0.82 13.00
CA TYR A 112 -28.71 2.10 13.33
C TYR A 112 -28.04 3.28 12.61
N PRO A 113 -28.01 3.27 11.25
CA PRO A 113 -27.27 4.29 10.48
C PRO A 113 -27.81 5.72 10.62
N LYS A 114 -29.03 5.88 11.14
CA LYS A 114 -29.66 7.19 11.42
C LYS A 114 -29.52 7.62 12.89
N SER A 115 -28.75 6.88 13.70
CA SER A 115 -28.53 7.26 15.08
C SER A 115 -27.75 8.55 15.20
N LYS A 116 -28.09 9.37 16.22
CA LYS A 116 -27.28 10.54 16.61
C LYS A 116 -25.84 10.17 17.01
N ASP A 117 -25.62 8.92 17.43
CA ASP A 117 -24.32 8.40 17.86
C ASP A 117 -23.54 7.74 16.72
N PHE A 118 -24.03 7.84 15.47
CA PHE A 118 -23.40 7.23 14.29
C PHE A 118 -21.98 7.77 14.07
N GLU A 119 -21.83 9.10 13.95
CA GLU A 119 -20.51 9.72 13.71
C GLU A 119 -19.54 9.47 14.85
N ALA A 120 -20.00 9.58 16.10
CA ALA A 120 -19.20 9.24 17.28
C ALA A 120 -18.73 7.77 17.29
N SER A 121 -19.53 6.87 16.70
CA SER A 121 -19.16 5.46 16.55
C SER A 121 -18.10 5.26 15.47
N ILE A 122 -18.17 6.01 14.37
CA ILE A 122 -17.13 6.02 13.32
C ILE A 122 -15.81 6.56 13.88
N GLU A 123 -15.87 7.66 14.64
CA GLU A 123 -14.70 8.22 15.31
C GLU A 123 -14.05 7.21 16.28
N ALA A 124 -14.85 6.55 17.10
CA ALA A 124 -14.36 5.52 18.02
C ALA A 124 -13.72 4.33 17.26
N GLN A 125 -14.35 3.88 16.19
CA GLN A 125 -13.77 2.84 15.31
C GLN A 125 -12.42 3.28 14.73
N PHE A 126 -12.33 4.51 14.25
CA PHE A 126 -11.10 5.07 13.71
C PHE A 126 -9.99 5.14 14.78
N ASN A 127 -10.30 5.63 15.97
CA ASN A 127 -9.37 5.72 17.09
C ASN A 127 -8.88 4.34 17.54
N ILE A 128 -9.78 3.35 17.60
CA ILE A 128 -9.39 1.97 17.90
C ILE A 128 -8.43 1.43 16.81
N ALA A 129 -8.72 1.66 15.54
CA ALA A 129 -7.84 1.24 14.45
C ALA A 129 -6.44 1.88 14.56
N GLN A 130 -6.36 3.15 14.98
CA GLN A 130 -5.08 3.83 15.24
C GLN A 130 -4.28 3.16 16.37
N LEU A 131 -4.92 2.71 17.45
CA LEU A 131 -4.24 1.99 18.51
C LEU A 131 -3.54 0.72 17.98
N TYR A 132 -4.17 0.01 17.03
CA TYR A 132 -3.55 -1.17 16.40
C TYR A 132 -2.42 -0.78 15.45
N LEU A 133 -2.56 0.31 14.71
CA LEU A 133 -1.50 0.86 13.89
C LEU A 133 -0.28 1.26 14.73
N GLU A 134 -0.49 1.83 15.91
CA GLU A 134 0.56 2.23 16.86
C GLU A 134 1.21 1.06 17.59
N GLY A 135 0.71 -0.15 17.40
CA GLY A 135 1.32 -1.38 17.92
C GLY A 135 0.57 -2.02 19.08
N LYS A 136 -0.69 -1.63 19.34
CA LYS A 136 -1.53 -2.41 20.25
C LYS A 136 -1.59 -3.85 19.78
N ARG A 137 -1.29 -4.77 20.68
CA ARG A 137 -1.30 -6.21 20.38
C ARG A 137 -2.69 -6.77 20.56
N LEU A 138 -3.05 -7.72 19.71
CA LEU A 138 -4.17 -8.59 19.97
C LEU A 138 -3.84 -9.49 21.16
N GLU A 139 -4.78 -9.64 22.06
CA GLU A 139 -4.66 -10.60 23.16
C GLU A 139 -5.35 -11.90 22.76
N LEU A 140 -4.61 -13.00 22.85
CA LEU A 140 -5.14 -14.34 22.67
C LEU A 140 -5.02 -15.07 24.01
N PHE A 141 -6.15 -15.40 24.63
CA PHE A 141 -6.20 -16.01 25.98
C PHE A 141 -5.45 -15.22 27.06
N GLY A 142 -5.53 -13.87 26.98
CA GLY A 142 -4.83 -12.99 27.92
C GLY A 142 -3.32 -12.85 27.67
N VAL A 143 -2.81 -13.44 26.59
CA VAL A 143 -1.40 -13.32 26.19
C VAL A 143 -1.28 -12.33 25.02
N PRO A 144 -0.48 -11.27 25.14
CA PRO A 144 -0.23 -10.34 24.04
C PRO A 144 0.43 -11.07 22.86
N THR A 145 -0.18 -10.97 21.69
CA THR A 145 0.38 -11.48 20.43
C THR A 145 1.22 -10.41 19.74
N LEU A 146 1.77 -10.73 18.55
CA LEU A 146 2.48 -9.74 17.73
C LEU A 146 1.52 -8.62 17.29
N PRO A 147 2.02 -7.37 17.12
CA PRO A 147 1.23 -6.29 16.53
C PRO A 147 0.69 -6.71 15.17
N SER A 148 -0.60 -6.55 14.97
CA SER A 148 -1.23 -6.92 13.71
C SER A 148 -1.51 -5.66 12.87
N MET A 149 -0.59 -5.31 11.98
CA MET A 149 -0.81 -4.26 10.98
C MET A 149 -1.98 -4.63 10.05
N GLN A 150 -2.15 -5.92 9.76
CA GLN A 150 -3.28 -6.42 8.99
C GLN A 150 -4.61 -6.12 9.70
N ARG A 151 -4.66 -6.28 11.03
CA ARG A 151 -5.88 -5.96 11.78
C ARG A 151 -6.19 -4.46 11.75
N ALA A 152 -5.18 -3.61 11.87
CA ALA A 152 -5.35 -2.17 11.70
C ALA A 152 -5.91 -1.83 10.30
N GLU A 153 -5.35 -2.43 9.25
CA GLU A 153 -5.82 -2.24 7.88
C GLU A 153 -7.27 -2.69 7.70
N GLU A 154 -7.66 -3.86 8.23
CA GLU A 154 -9.05 -4.34 8.20
C GLU A 154 -10.00 -3.35 8.89
N MET A 155 -9.62 -2.83 10.06
CA MET A 155 -10.42 -1.86 10.80
C MET A 155 -10.57 -0.54 10.04
N PHE A 156 -9.50 -0.01 9.45
CA PHE A 156 -9.58 1.20 8.62
C PHE A 156 -10.44 0.98 7.36
N ARG A 157 -10.35 -0.17 6.72
CA ARG A 157 -11.24 -0.52 5.60
C ARG A 157 -12.71 -0.55 6.02
N ALA A 158 -13.01 -1.06 7.21
CA ALA A 158 -14.36 -1.02 7.76
C ALA A 158 -14.84 0.42 8.00
N VAL A 159 -13.99 1.30 8.52
CA VAL A 159 -14.31 2.75 8.68
C VAL A 159 -14.67 3.38 7.34
N ILE A 160 -13.86 3.15 6.29
CA ILE A 160 -14.13 3.66 4.94
C ILE A 160 -15.47 3.14 4.40
N THR A 161 -15.73 1.84 4.56
CA THR A 161 -16.96 1.21 4.09
C THR A 161 -18.19 1.72 4.83
N ASN A 162 -18.06 1.97 6.12
CA ASN A 162 -19.15 2.43 6.98
C ASN A 162 -19.52 3.91 6.72
N ALA A 163 -18.54 4.73 6.38
CA ALA A 163 -18.72 6.17 6.25
C ALA A 163 -17.95 6.75 5.07
N PRO A 164 -18.21 6.28 3.82
CA PRO A 164 -17.45 6.70 2.64
C PRO A 164 -17.62 8.19 2.33
N PHE A 165 -18.73 8.79 2.76
CA PHE A 165 -19.03 10.22 2.52
C PHE A 165 -18.53 11.16 3.62
N ILE A 166 -18.05 10.62 4.75
CA ILE A 166 -17.41 11.44 5.79
C ILE A 166 -15.91 11.51 5.45
N ALA A 167 -15.57 12.39 4.51
CA ALA A 167 -14.22 12.51 3.94
C ALA A 167 -13.13 12.62 5.00
N LYS A 168 -13.39 13.27 6.13
CA LYS A 168 -12.46 13.39 7.26
C LYS A 168 -11.94 12.02 7.73
N TYR A 169 -12.84 11.09 8.02
CA TYR A 169 -12.44 9.76 8.52
C TYR A 169 -12.04 8.82 7.38
N ALA A 170 -12.71 8.88 6.23
CA ALA A 170 -12.42 8.00 5.12
C ALA A 170 -11.03 8.27 4.51
N ALA A 171 -10.67 9.53 4.26
CA ALA A 171 -9.35 9.90 3.75
C ALA A 171 -8.24 9.60 4.77
N ALA A 172 -8.46 9.93 6.07
CA ALA A 172 -7.50 9.62 7.12
C ALA A 172 -7.33 8.11 7.32
N ALA A 173 -8.40 7.32 7.23
CA ALA A 173 -8.33 5.86 7.30
C ALA A 173 -7.55 5.29 6.10
N GLN A 174 -7.78 5.83 4.89
CA GLN A 174 -7.03 5.44 3.70
C GLN A 174 -5.53 5.78 3.83
N PHE A 175 -5.21 6.92 4.44
CA PHE A 175 -3.83 7.32 4.74
C PHE A 175 -3.16 6.34 5.71
N ASN A 176 -3.87 5.96 6.77
CA ASN A 176 -3.38 5.01 7.76
C ASN A 176 -3.23 3.58 7.19
N ILE A 177 -4.03 3.19 6.18
CA ILE A 177 -3.79 1.96 5.41
C ILE A 177 -2.44 2.03 4.70
N GLY A 178 -2.12 3.18 4.06
CA GLY A 178 -0.81 3.41 3.46
C GLY A 178 0.33 3.24 4.47
N GLN A 179 0.21 3.85 5.64
CA GLN A 179 1.19 3.70 6.73
C GLN A 179 1.31 2.27 7.25
N ALA A 180 0.20 1.53 7.38
CA ALA A 180 0.22 0.15 7.80
C ALA A 180 0.99 -0.73 6.82
N ARG A 181 0.83 -0.49 5.52
CA ARG A 181 1.55 -1.18 4.44
C ARG A 181 3.02 -0.79 4.39
N GLU A 182 3.35 0.49 4.61
CA GLU A 182 4.74 0.91 4.74
C GLU A 182 5.48 0.18 5.88
N ARG A 183 4.83 -0.03 7.02
CA ARG A 183 5.41 -0.76 8.15
C ARG A 183 5.57 -2.25 7.89
N GLN A 184 4.89 -2.79 6.88
CA GLN A 184 5.02 -4.15 6.40
C GLN A 184 5.99 -4.27 5.20
N ASP A 185 6.65 -3.17 4.82
CA ASP A 185 7.50 -3.04 3.63
C ASP A 185 6.76 -3.39 2.31
N ASP A 186 5.40 -3.36 2.32
CA ASP A 186 4.58 -3.42 1.11
C ASP A 186 4.56 -2.04 0.43
N TYR A 187 5.68 -1.69 -0.19
CA TYR A 187 5.85 -0.39 -0.85
C TYR A 187 4.86 -0.16 -1.98
N ARG A 188 4.55 -1.20 -2.74
CA ARG A 188 3.57 -1.12 -3.82
C ARG A 188 2.18 -0.84 -3.29
N GLY A 189 1.73 -1.62 -2.33
CA GLY A 189 0.43 -1.42 -1.72
C GLY A 189 0.31 -0.08 -0.98
N ALA A 190 1.42 0.41 -0.37
CA ALA A 190 1.43 1.73 0.26
C ALA A 190 1.21 2.84 -0.77
N VAL A 191 1.93 2.82 -1.91
CA VAL A 191 1.73 3.78 -3.01
C VAL A 191 0.30 3.74 -3.53
N GLU A 192 -0.26 2.54 -3.77
CA GLU A 192 -1.64 2.36 -4.21
C GLU A 192 -2.65 2.97 -3.20
N ALA A 193 -2.38 2.80 -1.90
CA ALA A 193 -3.23 3.35 -0.85
C ALA A 193 -3.18 4.89 -0.81
N TYR A 194 -2.00 5.51 -0.95
CA TYR A 194 -1.86 6.96 -1.00
C TYR A 194 -2.41 7.55 -2.29
N GLN A 195 -2.20 6.90 -3.44
CA GLN A 195 -2.76 7.33 -4.71
C GLN A 195 -4.28 7.40 -4.65
N LYS A 196 -4.91 6.41 -4.00
CA LYS A 196 -6.36 6.38 -3.83
C LYS A 196 -6.90 7.58 -3.05
N ILE A 197 -6.11 8.20 -2.15
CA ILE A 197 -6.52 9.45 -1.49
C ILE A 197 -6.58 10.61 -2.50
N ILE A 198 -5.58 10.69 -3.37
CA ILE A 198 -5.50 11.74 -4.38
C ILE A 198 -6.67 11.63 -5.37
N ASP A 199 -7.04 10.39 -5.70
CA ASP A 199 -8.10 10.11 -6.67
C ASP A 199 -9.51 10.26 -6.05
N ASP A 200 -9.76 9.71 -4.87
CA ASP A 200 -11.09 9.64 -4.25
C ASP A 200 -11.39 10.85 -3.33
N TYR A 201 -10.35 11.46 -2.74
CA TYR A 201 -10.48 12.55 -1.75
C TYR A 201 -9.55 13.75 -2.04
N PRO A 202 -9.58 14.33 -3.26
CA PRO A 202 -8.60 15.33 -3.71
C PRO A 202 -8.57 16.62 -2.88
N PHE A 203 -9.64 16.91 -2.14
CA PHE A 203 -9.76 18.11 -1.30
C PHE A 203 -9.57 17.84 0.19
N SER A 204 -9.16 16.63 0.56
CA SER A 204 -8.89 16.31 1.96
C SER A 204 -7.59 16.95 2.44
N GLU A 205 -7.54 17.27 3.74
CA GLU A 205 -6.34 17.82 4.39
C GLU A 205 -5.12 16.91 4.26
N VAL A 206 -5.34 15.58 4.18
CA VAL A 206 -4.25 14.59 4.08
C VAL A 206 -3.76 14.35 2.65
N THR A 207 -4.36 14.99 1.64
CA THR A 207 -4.02 14.74 0.22
C THR A 207 -2.60 15.19 -0.11
N GLY A 208 -2.19 16.35 0.40
CA GLY A 208 -0.81 16.83 0.26
C GLY A 208 0.20 15.90 0.92
N ASP A 209 -0.14 15.39 2.10
CA ASP A 209 0.68 14.42 2.82
C ASP A 209 0.78 13.10 2.07
N ALA A 210 -0.31 12.62 1.48
CA ALA A 210 -0.32 11.42 0.65
C ALA A 210 0.59 11.56 -0.57
N GLN A 211 0.55 12.70 -1.27
CA GLN A 211 1.45 12.97 -2.40
C GLN A 211 2.93 12.94 -1.97
N TYR A 212 3.25 13.55 -0.83
CA TYR A 212 4.60 13.49 -0.28
C TYR A 212 5.03 12.06 0.08
N GLN A 213 4.13 11.29 0.71
CA GLN A 213 4.41 9.91 1.12
C GLN A 213 4.66 8.98 -0.08
N ILE A 214 4.02 9.19 -1.22
CA ILE A 214 4.32 8.44 -2.45
C ILE A 214 5.81 8.57 -2.81
N GLY A 215 6.35 9.79 -2.82
CA GLY A 215 7.77 10.03 -3.05
C GLY A 215 8.66 9.35 -2.02
N PHE A 216 8.28 9.44 -0.74
CA PHE A 216 9.02 8.83 0.37
C PHE A 216 9.03 7.30 0.31
N VAL A 217 7.90 6.67 -0.03
CA VAL A 217 7.79 5.21 -0.20
C VAL A 217 8.67 4.73 -1.36
N TYR A 218 8.64 5.41 -2.52
CA TYR A 218 9.54 5.07 -3.62
C TYR A 218 11.00 5.24 -3.24
N MET A 219 11.35 6.28 -2.47
CA MET A 219 12.69 6.46 -1.96
C MET A 219 13.10 5.32 -1.00
N ARG A 220 12.21 4.83 -0.16
CA ARG A 220 12.47 3.64 0.67
C ARG A 220 12.63 2.39 -0.18
N ALA A 221 11.76 2.18 -1.14
CA ALA A 221 11.82 1.03 -2.06
C ALA A 221 13.16 1.01 -2.83
N SER A 222 13.66 2.17 -3.28
CA SER A 222 14.97 2.27 -3.95
C SER A 222 16.17 1.89 -3.06
N ARG A 223 15.97 1.88 -1.74
CA ARG A 223 16.99 1.44 -0.77
C ARG A 223 16.93 -0.05 -0.47
N ALA A 224 15.72 -0.63 -0.51
CA ALA A 224 15.48 -2.03 -0.18
C ALA A 224 15.89 -2.99 -1.30
N GLY A 225 15.79 -2.55 -2.57
CA GLY A 225 16.28 -3.30 -3.73
C GLY A 225 17.69 -2.84 -4.11
N GLU A 226 18.65 -3.76 -4.16
CA GLU A 226 19.96 -3.44 -4.73
C GLU A 226 19.76 -2.93 -6.17
N TYR A 227 19.91 -1.59 -6.36
CA TYR A 227 19.91 -0.93 -7.66
C TYR A 227 18.57 -0.78 -8.43
N ASP A 228 17.44 -0.65 -7.76
CA ASP A 228 16.22 -0.27 -8.49
C ASP A 228 16.24 1.23 -8.86
N GLN A 229 16.88 1.54 -9.99
CA GLN A 229 16.91 2.90 -10.56
C GLN A 229 15.50 3.42 -10.89
N SER A 230 14.56 2.52 -11.20
CA SER A 230 13.18 2.91 -11.52
C SER A 230 12.47 3.50 -10.30
N ALA A 231 12.67 2.93 -9.12
CA ALA A 231 12.12 3.46 -7.88
C ALA A 231 12.72 4.84 -7.52
N SER A 232 14.02 5.05 -7.77
CA SER A 232 14.66 6.36 -7.56
C SER A 232 14.11 7.44 -8.50
N ILE A 233 13.85 7.10 -9.76
CA ILE A 233 13.24 8.01 -10.73
C ILE A 233 11.81 8.38 -10.29
N LYS A 234 11.00 7.38 -9.97
CA LYS A 234 9.62 7.59 -9.48
C LYS A 234 9.57 8.40 -8.20
N ALA A 235 10.53 8.19 -7.29
CA ALA A 235 10.63 8.99 -6.06
C ALA A 235 10.86 10.48 -6.39
N ARG A 236 11.77 10.77 -7.30
CA ARG A 236 12.05 12.15 -7.73
C ARG A 236 10.83 12.78 -8.39
N GLU A 237 10.23 12.10 -9.36
CA GLU A 237 9.01 12.56 -10.04
C GLU A 237 7.89 12.87 -9.04
N ALA A 238 7.66 11.98 -8.08
CA ALA A 238 6.63 12.18 -7.05
C ALA A 238 6.92 13.37 -6.14
N PHE A 239 8.19 13.62 -5.78
CA PHE A 239 8.56 14.82 -5.02
C PHE A 239 8.48 16.09 -5.86
N GLU A 240 8.82 16.06 -7.14
CA GLU A 240 8.65 17.19 -8.07
C GLU A 240 7.17 17.57 -8.19
N ASP A 241 6.30 16.57 -8.41
CA ASP A 241 4.85 16.75 -8.42
C ASP A 241 4.31 17.33 -7.11
N PHE A 242 4.81 16.83 -5.97
CA PHE A 242 4.44 17.35 -4.66
C PHE A 242 4.83 18.83 -4.52
N ILE A 243 6.06 19.20 -4.83
CA ILE A 243 6.55 20.59 -4.73
C ILE A 243 5.75 21.52 -5.66
N TYR A 244 5.41 21.04 -6.85
CA TYR A 244 4.63 21.81 -7.81
C TYR A 244 3.19 22.04 -7.34
N ARG A 245 2.52 21.01 -6.81
CA ARG A 245 1.13 21.08 -6.37
C ARG A 245 0.95 21.78 -5.01
N TYR A 246 1.93 21.61 -4.12
CA TYR A 246 1.87 22.10 -2.74
C TYR A 246 3.08 22.98 -2.37
N PRO A 247 3.34 24.09 -3.10
CA PRO A 247 4.55 24.90 -2.93
C PRO A 247 4.70 25.55 -1.55
N ASN A 248 3.59 25.73 -0.83
CA ASN A 248 3.54 26.32 0.51
C ASN A 248 3.55 25.29 1.65
N SER A 249 3.66 23.98 1.34
CA SER A 249 3.71 22.95 2.37
C SER A 249 5.04 23.04 3.13
N GLU A 250 4.97 22.85 4.45
CA GLU A 250 6.16 22.74 5.31
C GLU A 250 7.12 21.61 4.90
N LYS A 251 6.60 20.58 4.21
CA LYS A 251 7.36 19.42 3.73
C LYS A 251 8.17 19.69 2.46
N VAL A 252 8.02 20.86 1.82
CA VAL A 252 8.74 21.20 0.57
C VAL A 252 10.26 21.19 0.78
N ALA A 253 10.75 21.73 1.90
CA ALA A 253 12.17 21.71 2.22
C ALA A 253 12.70 20.28 2.34
N GLN A 254 11.95 19.41 3.03
CA GLN A 254 12.30 17.99 3.18
C GLN A 254 12.25 17.23 1.86
N ALA A 255 11.24 17.49 1.00
CA ALA A 255 11.13 16.90 -0.32
C ALA A 255 12.35 17.24 -1.19
N ARG A 256 12.79 18.50 -1.21
CA ARG A 256 14.02 18.93 -1.90
C ARG A 256 15.27 18.23 -1.36
N GLN A 257 15.40 18.12 -0.06
CA GLN A 257 16.52 17.39 0.57
C GLN A 257 16.51 15.90 0.18
N ASN A 258 15.34 15.27 0.16
CA ASN A 258 15.19 13.88 -0.28
C ASN A 258 15.57 13.69 -1.75
N MET A 259 15.18 14.62 -2.63
CA MET A 259 15.59 14.62 -4.04
C MET A 259 17.10 14.75 -4.19
N GLN A 260 17.74 15.63 -3.43
CA GLN A 260 19.18 15.78 -3.43
C GLN A 260 19.88 14.48 -2.97
N ALA A 261 19.35 13.83 -1.91
CA ALA A 261 19.89 12.55 -1.44
C ALA A 261 19.75 11.42 -2.47
N LEU A 262 18.67 11.42 -3.27
CA LEU A 262 18.50 10.49 -4.39
C LEU A 262 19.51 10.75 -5.51
N GLY A 263 19.73 12.03 -5.87
CA GLY A 263 20.74 12.45 -6.85
C GLY A 263 22.14 12.00 -6.42
N GLY A 264 22.53 12.29 -5.18
CA GLY A 264 23.86 11.93 -4.66
C GLY A 264 24.18 10.44 -4.74
N ARG A 265 23.19 9.59 -4.46
CA ARG A 265 23.36 8.13 -4.58
C ARG A 265 23.50 7.66 -6.03
N GLN A 266 22.69 8.21 -6.92
CA GLN A 266 22.78 7.90 -8.34
C GLN A 266 24.14 8.29 -8.88
N THR A 267 24.62 9.47 -8.49
CA THR A 267 25.95 9.99 -8.85
C THR A 267 27.08 9.10 -8.32
N GLU A 268 27.01 8.68 -7.07
CA GLU A 268 28.02 7.80 -6.44
C GLU A 268 28.05 6.42 -7.11
N SER A 269 26.87 5.84 -7.40
CA SER A 269 26.74 4.58 -8.13
C SER A 269 27.34 4.69 -9.54
N ALA A 270 26.93 5.71 -10.31
CA ALA A 270 27.46 5.95 -11.64
C ALA A 270 28.97 6.16 -11.62
N PHE A 271 29.49 6.89 -10.63
CA PHE A 271 30.93 7.11 -10.45
C PHE A 271 31.70 5.80 -10.15
N SER A 272 31.13 4.93 -9.33
CA SER A 272 31.72 3.63 -9.04
C SER A 272 31.78 2.73 -10.28
N VAL A 273 30.70 2.72 -11.08
CA VAL A 273 30.65 1.99 -12.35
C VAL A 273 31.63 2.59 -13.37
N ALA A 274 31.75 3.93 -13.45
CA ALA A 274 32.71 4.59 -14.30
C ALA A 274 34.15 4.15 -13.96
N LYS A 275 34.50 4.16 -12.67
CA LYS A 275 35.83 3.71 -12.19
C LYS A 275 36.08 2.22 -12.48
N PHE A 276 35.06 1.38 -12.38
CA PHE A 276 35.16 -0.03 -12.74
C PHE A 276 35.54 -0.22 -14.20
N TYR A 277 34.81 0.41 -15.13
CA TYR A 277 35.10 0.33 -16.55
C TYR A 277 36.45 0.97 -16.92
N ASP A 278 36.82 2.05 -16.27
CA ASP A 278 38.10 2.70 -16.45
C ASP A 278 39.27 1.74 -16.09
N LYS A 279 39.15 1.05 -14.92
CA LYS A 279 40.11 0.02 -14.51
C LYS A 279 40.20 -1.15 -15.49
N GLN A 280 39.08 -1.49 -16.12
CA GLN A 280 39.02 -2.52 -17.17
C GLN A 280 39.54 -2.03 -18.53
N LYS A 281 39.99 -0.78 -18.62
CA LYS A 281 40.42 -0.11 -19.87
C LYS A 281 39.30 -0.01 -20.93
N ASN A 282 38.04 -0.17 -20.53
CA ASN A 282 36.89 0.09 -21.37
C ASN A 282 36.52 1.58 -21.29
N TYR A 283 37.38 2.42 -21.89
CA TYR A 283 37.30 3.87 -21.75
C TYR A 283 36.02 4.46 -22.32
N LYS A 284 35.45 3.81 -23.31
CA LYS A 284 34.17 4.20 -23.90
C LYS A 284 33.01 4.05 -22.90
N ALA A 285 32.92 2.91 -22.23
CA ALA A 285 31.92 2.71 -21.20
C ALA A 285 32.18 3.64 -20.00
N ALA A 286 33.43 3.77 -19.57
CA ALA A 286 33.79 4.67 -18.49
C ALA A 286 33.33 6.12 -18.78
N ALA A 287 33.55 6.60 -20.00
CA ALA A 287 33.17 7.97 -20.39
C ALA A 287 31.65 8.21 -20.29
N ILE A 288 30.81 7.21 -20.59
CA ILE A 288 29.35 7.32 -20.44
C ILE A 288 29.00 7.61 -18.98
N TYR A 289 29.51 6.76 -18.08
CA TYR A 289 29.18 6.87 -16.66
C TYR A 289 29.81 8.10 -16.02
N TYR A 290 31.00 8.53 -16.43
CA TYR A 290 31.56 9.83 -16.00
C TYR A 290 30.70 11.02 -16.48
N ASN A 291 30.20 10.98 -17.70
CA ASN A 291 29.27 12.01 -18.20
C ASN A 291 27.92 11.96 -17.45
N GLU A 292 27.44 10.78 -17.08
CA GLU A 292 26.22 10.62 -16.27
C GLU A 292 26.39 11.28 -14.88
N VAL A 293 27.55 11.07 -14.22
CA VAL A 293 27.90 11.74 -12.96
C VAL A 293 27.81 13.26 -13.10
N ILE A 294 28.43 13.82 -14.13
CA ILE A 294 28.45 15.27 -14.39
C ILE A 294 27.05 15.81 -14.69
N ARG A 295 26.23 15.04 -15.41
CA ARG A 295 24.87 15.42 -15.76
C ARG A 295 23.94 15.42 -14.57
N THR A 296 24.09 14.44 -13.66
CA THR A 296 23.20 14.25 -12.53
C THR A 296 23.45 15.27 -11.41
N GLU A 297 24.72 15.54 -11.10
CA GLU A 297 25.14 16.52 -10.07
C GLU A 297 26.36 17.30 -10.53
N PRO A 298 26.20 18.35 -11.33
CA PRO A 298 27.30 19.08 -11.93
C PRO A 298 28.34 19.63 -10.93
N ASP A 299 27.88 20.02 -9.75
CA ASP A 299 28.70 20.69 -8.73
C ASP A 299 29.24 19.74 -7.67
N SER A 300 29.04 18.43 -7.80
CA SER A 300 29.54 17.44 -6.84
C SER A 300 31.06 17.24 -6.97
N PRO A 301 31.76 16.86 -5.87
CA PRO A 301 33.18 16.48 -5.94
C PRO A 301 33.44 15.36 -6.96
N ASN A 302 32.55 14.39 -7.08
CA ASN A 302 32.66 13.30 -8.04
C ASN A 302 32.56 13.80 -9.48
N SER A 303 31.78 14.85 -9.74
CA SER A 303 31.69 15.48 -11.06
C SER A 303 32.96 16.20 -11.47
N GLN A 304 33.64 16.84 -10.52
CA GLN A 304 34.94 17.43 -10.81
C GLN A 304 35.96 16.35 -11.18
N VAL A 305 36.08 15.30 -10.38
CA VAL A 305 36.95 14.15 -10.68
C VAL A 305 36.62 13.50 -12.02
N SER A 306 35.33 13.41 -12.33
CA SER A 306 34.86 12.85 -13.61
C SER A 306 35.27 13.73 -14.80
N ARG A 307 35.19 15.06 -14.70
CA ARG A 307 35.66 16.01 -15.73
C ARG A 307 37.15 15.86 -15.98
N ASP A 308 37.94 15.86 -14.91
CA ASP A 308 39.38 15.73 -15.01
C ASP A 308 39.78 14.39 -15.66
N ARG A 309 39.08 13.30 -15.27
CA ARG A 309 39.33 11.98 -15.84
C ARG A 309 38.93 11.88 -17.30
N LEU A 310 37.79 12.45 -17.71
CA LEU A 310 37.35 12.51 -19.11
C LEU A 310 38.36 13.29 -19.98
N SER A 311 38.91 14.39 -19.48
CA SER A 311 39.97 15.12 -20.16
C SER A 311 41.18 14.21 -20.41
N ALA A 312 41.68 13.54 -19.37
CA ALA A 312 42.80 12.62 -19.44
C ALA A 312 42.53 11.44 -20.42
N LEU A 313 41.28 10.94 -20.44
CA LEU A 313 40.90 9.88 -21.38
C LEU A 313 40.84 10.37 -22.84
N LYS A 314 40.42 11.62 -23.08
CA LYS A 314 40.47 12.24 -24.41
C LYS A 314 41.91 12.35 -24.93
N ASP A 315 42.85 12.74 -24.06
CA ASP A 315 44.27 12.82 -24.42
C ASP A 315 44.88 11.44 -24.65
N LEU A 316 44.40 10.40 -23.98
CA LEU A 316 44.94 9.04 -24.04
C LEU A 316 44.48 8.28 -25.27
N VAL A 317 43.19 8.34 -25.65
CA VAL A 317 42.60 7.49 -26.70
C VAL A 317 41.95 8.27 -27.85
N GLY A 318 41.88 9.59 -27.74
CA GLY A 318 41.21 10.47 -28.70
C GLY A 318 39.70 10.59 -28.45
N GLU A 319 39.15 11.73 -28.87
CA GLU A 319 37.72 12.04 -28.62
C GLU A 319 36.78 11.08 -29.40
N ASP A 320 37.18 10.68 -30.60
CA ASP A 320 36.39 9.76 -31.46
C ASP A 320 36.15 8.39 -30.79
N GLN A 321 37.09 7.95 -29.94
CA GLN A 321 36.96 6.65 -29.23
C GLN A 321 36.02 6.74 -28.02
N LEU A 322 35.76 7.92 -27.52
CA LEU A 322 34.92 8.17 -26.32
C LEU A 322 33.48 8.55 -26.67
N THR A 323 33.24 9.02 -27.90
CA THR A 323 31.91 9.45 -28.36
C THR A 323 31.06 8.28 -28.83
N PHE A 324 29.76 8.32 -28.48
CA PHE A 324 28.74 7.48 -29.08
C PHE A 324 28.12 8.21 -30.26
N ALA A 325 27.89 7.51 -31.36
CA ALA A 325 26.98 8.00 -32.38
C ALA A 325 25.61 8.26 -31.71
N ALA A 326 25.06 9.46 -31.87
CA ALA A 326 23.74 9.80 -31.38
C ALA A 326 22.72 8.74 -31.82
N PRO A 327 21.69 8.40 -30.99
CA PRO A 327 20.62 7.52 -31.41
C PRO A 327 20.00 8.04 -32.69
N GLY A 328 20.15 7.31 -33.80
CA GLY A 328 19.71 7.72 -35.14
C GLY A 328 20.80 7.97 -36.15
N GLN A 329 22.07 8.10 -35.81
CA GLN A 329 23.16 8.05 -36.78
C GLN A 329 23.34 6.61 -37.29
N LYS A 330 23.07 6.41 -38.57
CA LYS A 330 23.34 5.11 -39.24
C LYS A 330 24.83 4.78 -39.07
N PRO A 331 25.18 3.56 -38.62
CA PRO A 331 26.58 3.15 -38.53
C PRO A 331 27.31 3.46 -39.82
N GLY A 332 28.50 4.06 -39.75
CA GLY A 332 29.31 4.37 -40.91
C GLY A 332 29.49 3.13 -41.77
N ALA A 333 29.66 3.32 -43.09
CA ALA A 333 29.70 2.25 -44.08
C ALA A 333 30.65 1.09 -43.74
N ASN A 334 31.73 1.37 -42.98
CA ASN A 334 32.71 0.37 -42.56
C ASN A 334 32.19 -0.54 -41.43
N LEU A 335 31.33 -0.01 -40.52
CA LEU A 335 30.71 -0.81 -39.45
C LEU A 335 29.59 -1.71 -40.02
N ARG A 336 28.83 -1.19 -40.99
CA ARG A 336 27.83 -1.96 -41.74
C ARG A 336 28.46 -3.14 -42.49
N LYS A 337 29.62 -2.93 -43.13
CA LYS A 337 30.35 -3.97 -43.86
C LYS A 337 30.89 -5.04 -42.89
N LYS A 338 31.35 -4.65 -41.71
CA LYS A 338 31.83 -5.58 -40.67
C LYS A 338 30.69 -6.37 -39.99
N MET A 339 29.53 -5.75 -39.78
CA MET A 339 28.34 -6.44 -39.28
C MET A 339 27.72 -7.36 -40.31
N GLN A 340 27.66 -6.98 -41.58
CA GLN A 340 27.23 -7.84 -42.69
C GLN A 340 28.14 -9.05 -42.86
N ALA A 341 29.46 -8.87 -42.85
CA ALA A 341 30.42 -9.98 -42.92
C ALA A 341 30.28 -10.93 -41.70
N GLN A 342 29.90 -10.42 -40.52
CA GLN A 342 29.70 -11.26 -39.32
C GLN A 342 28.38 -12.02 -39.35
N VAL A 343 27.33 -11.48 -39.98
CA VAL A 343 26.06 -12.17 -40.22
C VAL A 343 26.22 -13.25 -41.28
N ASP A 344 26.94 -12.98 -42.35
CA ASP A 344 27.18 -13.94 -43.44
C ASP A 344 28.03 -15.15 -43.00
N THR A 345 28.91 -14.99 -41.99
CA THR A 345 29.73 -16.09 -41.46
C THR A 345 29.03 -16.92 -40.38
N THR A 346 27.92 -16.42 -39.81
CA THR A 346 27.13 -17.14 -38.78
C THR A 346 25.85 -17.78 -39.33
N ALA A 347 25.51 -17.55 -40.60
CA ALA A 347 24.39 -18.21 -41.26
C ALA A 347 24.71 -19.70 -41.46
N ARG A 348 24.13 -20.56 -40.64
CA ARG A 348 24.13 -22.02 -40.84
C ARG A 348 23.32 -22.28 -42.13
N PRO A 349 23.86 -23.02 -43.12
CA PRO A 349 23.18 -23.25 -44.40
C PRO A 349 21.86 -24.04 -44.26
N ASP A 350 21.57 -24.59 -43.11
CA ASP A 350 20.43 -25.47 -42.86
C ASP A 350 19.35 -24.83 -41.98
N PHE A 351 19.49 -23.57 -41.58
CA PHE A 351 18.47 -22.89 -40.76
C PHE A 351 17.40 -22.26 -41.65
N VAL A 352 16.37 -23.02 -41.99
CA VAL A 352 15.11 -22.51 -42.53
C VAL A 352 14.32 -21.94 -41.34
N GLY A 353 14.49 -20.66 -41.06
CA GLY A 353 13.69 -19.95 -40.06
C GLY A 353 12.19 -20.05 -40.39
N PRO A 354 11.30 -19.95 -39.38
CA PRO A 354 9.86 -19.95 -39.64
C PRO A 354 9.55 -18.81 -40.64
N THR A 355 8.98 -19.18 -41.79
CA THR A 355 8.48 -18.22 -42.79
C THR A 355 7.34 -17.43 -42.13
N LEU A 356 7.59 -16.15 -41.84
CA LEU A 356 6.50 -15.24 -41.50
C LEU A 356 5.50 -15.25 -42.66
N PRO A 357 4.18 -15.30 -42.41
CA PRO A 357 3.18 -15.15 -43.43
C PRO A 357 3.45 -13.83 -44.20
N VAL A 358 3.65 -13.89 -45.49
CA VAL A 358 3.69 -12.70 -46.33
C VAL A 358 2.27 -12.15 -46.33
N GLU A 359 2.02 -11.09 -45.57
CA GLU A 359 0.82 -10.29 -45.75
C GLU A 359 0.85 -9.74 -47.19
N THR A 360 0.06 -10.35 -48.03
CA THR A 360 -0.26 -9.79 -49.36
C THR A 360 -0.93 -8.43 -49.07
N ALA A 361 -0.30 -7.39 -49.60
CA ALA A 361 -0.84 -6.04 -49.65
C ALA A 361 -2.18 -6.06 -50.37
N GLY A 362 -3.25 -6.26 -49.64
CA GLY A 362 -4.64 -6.26 -50.08
C GLY A 362 -5.41 -5.30 -49.23
N SER A 363 -5.60 -4.11 -49.75
CA SER A 363 -6.69 -3.15 -49.49
C SER A 363 -7.16 -3.04 -48.03
N SER A 364 -6.69 -2.02 -47.33
CA SER A 364 -7.35 -1.44 -46.16
C SER A 364 -8.82 -1.14 -46.49
N PRO A 365 -9.79 -1.64 -45.71
CA PRO A 365 -11.15 -1.14 -45.78
C PRO A 365 -11.18 0.29 -45.27
N ALA A 366 -11.51 1.24 -46.14
CA ALA A 366 -11.79 2.61 -45.76
C ALA A 366 -12.91 2.66 -44.71
N LEU A 367 -12.62 3.25 -43.57
CA LEU A 367 -13.61 3.66 -42.58
C LEU A 367 -14.53 4.69 -43.26
N ARG A 368 -15.71 4.24 -43.75
CA ARG A 368 -16.82 5.12 -44.09
C ARG A 368 -17.49 5.55 -42.78
N THR A 369 -17.16 6.73 -42.32
CA THR A 369 -17.99 7.48 -41.39
C THR A 369 -19.12 8.11 -42.15
N SER A 370 -20.30 7.53 -42.06
CA SER A 370 -21.54 8.15 -42.52
C SER A 370 -22.06 9.05 -41.39
N PRO A 371 -22.46 10.32 -41.68
CA PRO A 371 -22.90 11.28 -40.66
C PRO A 371 -24.31 11.05 -40.14
N ASP A 372 -25.03 10.01 -40.52
CA ASP A 372 -26.48 9.90 -40.36
C ASP A 372 -26.97 8.89 -39.30
N ASP A 373 -26.10 8.30 -38.47
CA ASP A 373 -26.50 7.35 -37.43
C ASP A 373 -26.31 7.90 -35.99
N VAL A 374 -26.77 9.13 -35.75
CA VAL A 374 -26.95 9.64 -34.39
C VAL A 374 -28.45 9.62 -34.06
N ALA A 375 -28.87 8.62 -33.29
CA ALA A 375 -30.22 8.59 -32.74
C ALA A 375 -30.45 9.80 -31.81
N PRO A 376 -31.61 10.48 -31.87
CA PRO A 376 -31.87 11.67 -31.06
C PRO A 376 -32.03 11.27 -29.59
N ILE A 377 -31.34 12.01 -28.72
CA ILE A 377 -31.47 11.94 -27.27
C ILE A 377 -32.89 12.42 -26.91
N PRO A 378 -33.69 11.68 -26.10
CA PRO A 378 -35.00 12.15 -25.69
C PRO A 378 -34.86 13.39 -24.77
N ALA A 379 -35.60 14.44 -25.10
CA ALA A 379 -35.70 15.66 -24.31
C ALA A 379 -36.29 15.33 -22.93
N VAL A 380 -35.60 15.77 -21.88
CA VAL A 380 -36.10 15.77 -20.52
C VAL A 380 -36.94 17.01 -20.35
N GLU A 381 -38.25 16.86 -20.20
CA GLU A 381 -39.17 17.95 -19.81
C GLU A 381 -38.85 18.45 -18.39
N PRO A 382 -38.81 19.76 -18.14
CA PRO A 382 -38.64 20.28 -16.79
C PRO A 382 -39.95 20.13 -16.02
N ALA A 383 -39.89 19.44 -14.86
CA ALA A 383 -40.98 19.41 -13.90
C ALA A 383 -41.22 20.80 -13.33
N LEU A 384 -42.48 21.27 -13.46
CA LEU A 384 -42.98 22.50 -12.82
C LEU A 384 -43.11 22.29 -11.29
N PRO A 385 -42.88 23.30 -10.48
CA PRO A 385 -43.05 23.24 -9.03
C PRO A 385 -44.53 23.41 -8.65
N GLU A 386 -45.02 22.55 -7.77
CA GLU A 386 -46.09 22.86 -6.81
C GLU A 386 -45.54 22.92 -5.38
#